data_97401fb1257d9fc54114570fcca1d9b7
#
_entry.id   97401fb1257d9fc54114570fcca1d9b7
#
_cell.length_a   1.000
_cell.length_b   1.000
_cell.length_c   1.000
_cell.angle_alpha   90.00
_cell.angle_beta   90.00
_cell.angle_gamma   90.00
#
_symmetry.space_group_name_H-M   'P 1'
#
loop_
_entity.id
_entity.type
_entity.pdbx_description
1 polymer ?
#
loop_
_entity_poly.entity_id
_entity_poly.type
_entity_poly.pdbx_seq_one_letter_code
_entity_poly.pdbx_strand_id
1 'polypeptide(L)'
;MGIIRRKATLRDVAHQAGVSVATVSRVLNTPDQVAASTRDRVGASIDALRFRPSAAARSLNSGATKMIGILVPTIDHSIFAQYVQSLEATLSAQDYGLIVAVTGGCLALEAQKSRDLLNLGVDGLIVSGVLRD
;
A
#
# COMPACT_ATOMS: atom_id res chain seq x y z
N MET A 1 -16.81 6.44 18.06
CA MET A 1 -16.70 7.67 17.26
C MET A 1 -15.21 7.96 17.05
N GLY A 2 -14.70 7.69 15.85
CA GLY A 2 -13.28 7.90 15.54
C GLY A 2 -13.03 9.38 15.26
N ILE A 3 -12.15 10.02 16.03
CA ILE A 3 -11.64 11.35 15.71
C ILE A 3 -10.76 11.19 14.47
N ILE A 4 -11.17 11.74 13.35
CA ILE A 4 -10.33 11.85 12.16
C ILE A 4 -9.23 12.86 12.49
N ARG A 5 -8.09 12.36 12.98
CA ARG A 5 -6.89 13.20 13.12
C ARG A 5 -6.36 13.52 11.73
N ARG A 6 -6.11 14.81 11.49
CA ARG A 6 -5.38 15.25 10.30
C ARG A 6 -4.08 14.46 10.19
N LYS A 7 -3.89 13.81 9.07
CA LYS A 7 -2.69 13.03 8.78
C LYS A 7 -1.48 13.97 8.70
N ALA A 8 -0.40 13.65 9.40
CA ALA A 8 0.85 14.41 9.31
C ALA A 8 1.39 14.39 7.88
N THR A 9 1.98 15.49 7.46
CA THR A 9 2.55 15.69 6.12
C THR A 9 4.08 15.74 6.18
N LEU A 10 4.74 15.64 5.03
CA LEU A 10 6.19 15.86 4.90
C LEU A 10 6.61 17.23 5.45
N ARG A 11 5.77 18.26 5.25
CA ARG A 11 6.03 19.62 5.77
C ARG A 11 6.02 19.66 7.29
N ASP A 12 5.11 18.93 7.92
CA ASP A 12 5.04 18.85 9.38
C ASP A 12 6.30 18.21 9.95
N VAL A 13 6.79 17.13 9.31
CA VAL A 13 8.05 16.47 9.68
C VAL A 13 9.24 17.41 9.50
N ALA A 14 9.34 18.09 8.36
CA ALA A 14 10.40 19.03 8.06
C ALA A 14 10.45 20.18 9.07
N HIS A 15 9.30 20.74 9.40
CA HIS A 15 9.17 21.82 10.38
C HIS A 15 9.61 21.35 11.76
N GLN A 16 9.15 20.20 12.22
CA GLN A 16 9.51 19.68 13.56
C GLN A 16 10.99 19.27 13.64
N ALA A 17 11.55 18.71 12.57
CA ALA A 17 12.96 18.34 12.52
C ALA A 17 13.91 19.51 12.24
N GLY A 18 13.40 20.68 11.90
CA GLY A 18 14.20 21.87 11.57
C GLY A 18 15.03 21.69 10.29
N VAL A 19 14.49 21.00 9.29
CA VAL A 19 15.13 20.74 7.98
C VAL A 19 14.18 21.08 6.84
N SER A 20 14.71 21.08 5.59
CA SER A 20 13.87 21.25 4.41
C SER A 20 13.06 19.98 4.09
N VAL A 21 11.95 20.15 3.36
CA VAL A 21 11.15 19.02 2.84
C VAL A 21 12.01 18.10 1.96
N ALA A 22 12.93 18.68 1.16
CA ALA A 22 13.86 17.91 0.36
C ALA A 22 14.78 17.02 1.22
N THR A 23 15.21 17.50 2.38
CA THR A 23 16.03 16.72 3.32
C THR A 23 15.23 15.56 3.90
N VAL A 24 13.96 15.78 4.29
CA VAL A 24 13.08 14.69 4.74
C VAL A 24 12.90 13.63 3.65
N SER A 25 12.66 14.07 2.41
CA SER A 25 12.55 13.16 1.27
C SER A 25 13.81 12.33 1.05
N ARG A 26 15.00 12.94 1.17
CA ARG A 26 16.27 12.20 1.08
C ARG A 26 16.45 11.18 2.19
N VAL A 27 16.09 11.52 3.42
CA VAL A 27 16.13 10.55 4.54
C VAL A 27 15.25 9.33 4.27
N LEU A 28 14.08 9.54 3.64
CA LEU A 28 13.15 8.45 3.33
C LEU A 28 13.60 7.58 2.14
N ASN A 29 14.21 8.20 1.12
CA ASN A 29 14.51 7.51 -0.14
C ASN A 29 15.98 7.11 -0.31
N THR A 30 16.91 7.89 0.24
CA THR A 30 18.37 7.70 0.12
C THR A 30 19.05 8.01 1.45
N PRO A 31 18.73 7.28 2.54
CA PRO A 31 19.23 7.61 3.89
C PRO A 31 20.76 7.62 3.98
N ASP A 32 21.43 6.79 3.19
CA ASP A 32 22.90 6.69 3.18
C ASP A 32 23.61 7.97 2.69
N GLN A 33 22.89 8.84 1.98
CA GLN A 33 23.39 10.12 1.49
C GLN A 33 23.17 11.29 2.47
N VAL A 34 22.62 10.99 3.65
CA VAL A 34 22.30 11.99 4.67
C VAL A 34 23.13 11.74 5.93
N ALA A 35 23.64 12.81 6.55
CA ALA A 35 24.40 12.71 7.79
C ALA A 35 23.59 11.99 8.88
N ALA A 36 24.26 11.16 9.68
CA ALA A 36 23.62 10.35 10.72
C ALA A 36 22.80 11.19 11.70
N SER A 37 23.33 12.34 12.15
CA SER A 37 22.62 13.25 13.05
C SER A 37 21.31 13.80 12.46
N THR A 38 21.30 14.08 11.18
CA THR A 38 20.10 14.53 10.44
C THR A 38 19.09 13.40 10.29
N ARG A 39 19.56 12.20 9.96
CA ARG A 39 18.68 11.00 9.90
C ARG A 39 18.00 10.74 11.24
N ASP A 40 18.75 10.78 12.34
CA ASP A 40 18.21 10.55 13.69
C ASP A 40 17.16 11.59 14.05
N ARG A 41 17.43 12.86 13.77
CA ARG A 41 16.51 13.96 14.04
C ARG A 41 15.22 13.87 13.22
N VAL A 42 15.32 13.56 11.94
CA VAL A 42 14.15 13.34 11.06
C VAL A 42 13.40 12.09 11.49
N GLY A 43 14.09 11.00 11.81
CA GLY A 43 13.49 9.76 12.30
C GLY A 43 12.68 9.97 13.57
N ALA A 44 13.21 10.71 14.54
CA ALA A 44 12.51 11.07 15.78
C ALA A 44 11.23 11.87 15.50
N SER A 45 11.27 12.80 14.54
CA SER A 45 10.10 13.58 14.13
C SER A 45 9.04 12.74 13.41
N ILE A 46 9.46 11.80 12.56
CA ILE A 46 8.56 10.83 11.90
C ILE A 46 7.81 10.01 12.95
N ASP A 47 8.51 9.49 13.95
CA ASP A 47 7.93 8.68 15.02
C ASP A 47 6.98 9.50 15.91
N ALA A 48 7.40 10.70 16.32
CA ALA A 48 6.59 11.59 17.16
C ALA A 48 5.28 12.01 16.48
N LEU A 49 5.33 12.32 15.19
CA LEU A 49 4.17 12.70 14.38
C LEU A 49 3.38 11.51 13.84
N ARG A 50 3.88 10.29 14.05
CA ARG A 50 3.35 9.06 13.44
C ARG A 50 3.16 9.22 11.92
N PHE A 51 4.11 9.92 11.30
CA PHE A 51 4.08 10.15 9.86
C PHE A 51 4.31 8.84 9.12
N ARG A 52 3.48 8.60 8.12
CA ARG A 52 3.67 7.50 7.17
C ARG A 52 3.68 8.08 5.76
N PRO A 53 4.73 7.82 4.97
CA PRO A 53 4.74 8.22 3.56
C PRO A 53 3.49 7.71 2.84
N SER A 54 2.88 8.54 1.98
CA SER A 54 1.74 8.09 1.21
C SER A 54 2.16 7.02 0.21
N ALA A 55 1.30 6.02 -0.02
CA ALA A 55 1.53 5.00 -1.04
C ALA A 55 1.72 5.62 -2.43
N ALA A 56 0.98 6.70 -2.73
CA ALA A 56 1.10 7.45 -3.97
C ALA A 56 2.49 8.09 -4.14
N ALA A 57 3.06 8.69 -3.08
CA ALA A 57 4.40 9.27 -3.14
C ALA A 57 5.49 8.21 -3.33
N ARG A 58 5.32 7.03 -2.71
CA ARG A 58 6.24 5.90 -2.90
C ARG A 58 6.16 5.33 -4.31
N SER A 59 4.95 5.19 -4.86
CA SER A 59 4.75 4.66 -6.22
C SER A 59 5.29 5.57 -7.30
N LEU A 60 5.24 6.89 -7.11
CA LEU A 60 5.88 7.85 -8.02
C LEU A 60 7.40 7.64 -8.12
N ASN A 61 8.05 7.29 -7.03
CA ASN A 61 9.51 7.08 -7.01
C ASN A 61 9.93 5.68 -7.48
N SER A 62 9.12 4.65 -7.22
CA SER A 62 9.45 3.25 -7.52
C SER A 62 8.79 2.72 -8.79
N GLY A 63 7.78 3.40 -9.32
CA GLY A 63 6.95 2.91 -10.42
C GLY A 63 6.04 1.73 -10.07
N ALA A 64 5.97 1.35 -8.78
CA ALA A 64 5.17 0.23 -8.29
C ALA A 64 4.41 0.61 -7.02
N THR A 65 3.18 0.13 -6.88
CA THR A 65 2.38 0.33 -5.67
C THR A 65 2.61 -0.74 -4.61
N LYS A 66 3.23 -1.85 -4.97
CA LYS A 66 3.39 -3.04 -4.12
C LYS A 66 2.05 -3.61 -3.64
N MET A 67 1.01 -3.47 -4.43
CA MET A 67 -0.33 -4.00 -4.18
C MET A 67 -0.75 -4.92 -5.31
N ILE A 68 -1.30 -6.07 -4.94
CA ILE A 68 -1.92 -7.04 -5.86
C ILE A 68 -3.41 -7.12 -5.56
N GLY A 69 -4.23 -7.08 -6.59
CA GLY A 69 -5.66 -7.31 -6.47
C GLY A 69 -6.02 -8.77 -6.75
N ILE A 70 -6.93 -9.34 -5.96
CA ILE A 70 -7.52 -10.64 -6.26
C ILE A 70 -9.04 -10.53 -6.31
N LEU A 71 -9.62 -11.11 -7.35
CA LEU A 71 -11.07 -11.29 -7.46
C LEU A 71 -11.42 -12.76 -7.20
N VAL A 72 -12.31 -12.95 -6.24
CA VAL A 72 -12.84 -14.27 -5.87
C VAL A 72 -14.36 -14.27 -5.94
N PRO A 73 -15.01 -15.38 -6.30
CA PRO A 73 -16.48 -15.43 -6.31
C PRO A 73 -17.06 -15.32 -4.91
N THR A 74 -16.41 -15.89 -3.91
CA THR A 74 -16.87 -15.88 -2.51
C THR A 74 -15.68 -16.11 -1.57
N ILE A 75 -15.85 -15.75 -0.31
CA ILE A 75 -14.93 -16.09 0.79
C ILE A 75 -15.61 -17.03 1.81
N ASP A 76 -16.86 -17.40 1.60
CA ASP A 76 -17.62 -18.25 2.52
C ASP A 76 -17.19 -19.72 2.45
N HIS A 77 -16.60 -20.14 1.34
CA HIS A 77 -16.09 -21.49 1.18
C HIS A 77 -14.63 -21.60 1.61
N SER A 78 -14.32 -22.62 2.38
CA SER A 78 -12.97 -22.85 2.94
C SER A 78 -11.88 -22.88 1.89
N ILE A 79 -12.15 -23.37 0.68
CA ILE A 79 -11.16 -23.43 -0.40
C ILE A 79 -10.72 -22.04 -0.84
N PHE A 80 -11.64 -21.09 -0.98
CA PHE A 80 -11.29 -19.71 -1.34
C PHE A 80 -10.60 -18.98 -0.19
N ALA A 81 -11.04 -19.22 1.04
CA ALA A 81 -10.42 -18.65 2.22
C ALA A 81 -8.96 -19.12 2.36
N GLN A 82 -8.70 -20.41 2.19
CA GLN A 82 -7.34 -20.98 2.21
C GLN A 82 -6.48 -20.46 1.06
N TYR A 83 -7.06 -20.31 -0.12
CA TYR A 83 -6.37 -19.76 -1.28
C TYR A 83 -5.94 -18.30 -1.05
N VAL A 84 -6.85 -17.45 -0.57
CA VAL A 84 -6.55 -16.05 -0.24
C VAL A 84 -5.48 -15.97 0.85
N GLN A 85 -5.58 -16.80 1.89
CA GLN A 85 -4.60 -16.84 2.97
C GLN A 85 -3.21 -17.25 2.47
N SER A 86 -3.12 -18.25 1.60
CA SER A 86 -1.85 -18.69 1.01
C SER A 86 -1.22 -17.62 0.12
N LEU A 87 -2.05 -16.92 -0.67
CA LEU A 87 -1.58 -15.80 -1.49
C LEU A 87 -1.10 -14.64 -0.63
N GLU A 88 -1.83 -14.29 0.41
CA GLU A 88 -1.44 -13.23 1.33
C GLU A 88 -0.07 -13.53 1.95
N ALA A 89 0.13 -14.73 2.48
CA ALA A 89 1.40 -15.13 3.08
C ALA A 89 2.56 -15.07 2.07
N THR A 90 2.34 -15.53 0.84
CA THR A 90 3.35 -15.50 -0.23
C THR A 90 3.72 -14.09 -0.65
N LEU A 91 2.72 -13.23 -0.84
CA LEU A 91 2.90 -11.85 -1.28
C LEU A 91 3.52 -11.01 -0.17
N SER A 92 3.07 -11.19 1.07
CA SER A 92 3.59 -10.49 2.25
C SER A 92 5.08 -10.76 2.48
N ALA A 93 5.52 -11.99 2.22
CA ALA A 93 6.95 -12.36 2.28
C ALA A 93 7.81 -11.61 1.25
N GLN A 94 7.21 -11.02 0.22
CA GLN A 94 7.86 -10.21 -0.81
C GLN A 94 7.50 -8.72 -0.73
N ASP A 95 7.00 -8.27 0.41
CA ASP A 95 6.58 -6.89 0.66
C ASP A 95 5.43 -6.40 -0.26
N TYR A 96 4.58 -7.33 -0.72
CA TYR A 96 3.35 -7.01 -1.43
C TYR A 96 2.14 -7.08 -0.50
N GLY A 97 1.24 -6.11 -0.63
CA GLY A 97 -0.09 -6.17 -0.01
C GLY A 97 -1.13 -6.80 -0.95
N LEU A 98 -2.20 -7.35 -0.39
CA LEU A 98 -3.29 -7.97 -1.12
C LEU A 98 -4.60 -7.22 -0.90
N ILE A 99 -5.30 -6.91 -1.99
CA ILE A 99 -6.67 -6.38 -1.97
C ILE A 99 -7.60 -7.46 -2.49
N VAL A 100 -8.56 -7.87 -1.68
CA VAL A 100 -9.54 -8.90 -2.04
C VAL A 100 -10.86 -8.25 -2.45
N ALA A 101 -11.36 -8.61 -3.63
CA ALA A 101 -12.67 -8.21 -4.13
C ALA A 101 -13.53 -9.45 -4.36
N VAL A 102 -14.73 -9.44 -3.78
CA VAL A 102 -15.71 -10.55 -3.91
C VAL A 102 -16.70 -10.22 -5.01
N THR A 103 -16.86 -11.11 -5.98
CA THR A 103 -17.66 -10.89 -7.19
C THR A 103 -19.04 -11.55 -7.16
N GLY A 104 -19.28 -12.47 -6.21
CA GLY A 104 -20.50 -13.28 -6.15
C GLY A 104 -20.71 -14.19 -7.39
N GLY A 105 -19.64 -14.41 -8.18
CA GLY A 105 -19.74 -15.15 -9.45
C GLY A 105 -20.41 -14.34 -10.59
N CYS A 106 -20.62 -13.04 -10.39
CA CYS A 106 -21.26 -12.16 -11.38
C CYS A 106 -20.21 -11.54 -12.31
N LEU A 107 -20.28 -11.80 -13.60
CA LEU A 107 -19.35 -11.31 -14.62
C LEU A 107 -19.31 -9.77 -14.70
N ALA A 108 -20.46 -9.13 -14.55
CA ALA A 108 -20.52 -7.66 -14.59
C ALA A 108 -19.80 -7.05 -13.39
N LEU A 109 -19.95 -7.63 -12.21
CA LEU A 109 -19.22 -7.22 -11.00
C LEU A 109 -17.73 -7.53 -11.11
N GLU A 110 -17.35 -8.65 -11.69
CA GLU A 110 -15.94 -8.99 -11.94
C GLU A 110 -15.27 -7.94 -12.83
N ALA A 111 -15.91 -7.59 -13.94
CA ALA A 111 -15.39 -6.56 -14.84
C ALA A 111 -15.34 -5.16 -14.18
N GLN A 112 -16.35 -4.80 -13.39
CA GLN A 112 -16.35 -3.54 -12.65
C GLN A 112 -15.24 -3.48 -11.63
N LYS A 113 -15.15 -4.49 -10.75
CA LYS A 113 -14.14 -4.54 -9.69
C LYS A 113 -12.72 -4.67 -10.21
N SER A 114 -12.53 -5.33 -11.35
CA SER A 114 -11.23 -5.33 -12.04
C SER A 114 -10.80 -3.91 -12.42
N ARG A 115 -11.70 -3.14 -13.03
CA ARG A 115 -11.42 -1.73 -13.37
C ARG A 115 -11.15 -0.89 -12.11
N ASP A 116 -11.91 -1.10 -11.05
CA ASP A 116 -11.74 -0.36 -9.80
C ASP A 116 -10.36 -0.64 -9.18
N LEU A 117 -9.93 -1.89 -9.15
CA LEU A 117 -8.60 -2.27 -8.65
C LEU A 117 -7.47 -1.70 -9.53
N LEU A 118 -7.63 -1.74 -10.84
CA LEU A 118 -6.65 -1.12 -11.76
C LEU A 118 -6.58 0.40 -11.56
N ASN A 119 -7.72 1.06 -11.34
CA ASN A 119 -7.76 2.49 -11.04
C ASN A 119 -7.15 2.82 -9.67
N LEU A 120 -7.21 1.92 -8.70
CA LEU A 120 -6.47 2.04 -7.43
C LEU A 120 -4.96 1.89 -7.61
N GLY A 121 -4.51 1.40 -8.76
CA GLY A 121 -3.10 1.29 -9.09
C GLY A 121 -2.45 -0.01 -8.63
N VAL A 122 -3.18 -1.11 -8.54
CA VAL A 122 -2.55 -2.41 -8.26
C VAL A 122 -1.54 -2.77 -9.35
N ASP A 123 -0.43 -3.40 -8.96
CA ASP A 123 0.63 -3.82 -9.89
C ASP A 123 0.24 -5.05 -10.70
N GLY A 124 -0.73 -5.83 -10.22
CA GLY A 124 -1.25 -7.00 -10.90
C GLY A 124 -2.62 -7.41 -10.38
N LEU A 125 -3.36 -8.16 -11.19
CA LEU A 125 -4.64 -8.75 -10.87
C LEU A 125 -4.57 -10.27 -10.97
N ILE A 126 -5.14 -10.93 -9.98
CA ILE A 126 -5.40 -12.36 -9.98
C ILE A 126 -6.92 -12.53 -10.04
N VAL A 127 -7.40 -13.24 -11.04
CA VAL A 127 -8.83 -13.54 -11.17
C VAL A 127 -9.04 -15.02 -10.93
N SER A 128 -9.70 -15.33 -9.81
CA SER A 128 -10.12 -16.69 -9.49
C SER A 128 -11.59 -16.83 -9.87
N GLY A 129 -11.83 -17.25 -11.10
CA GLY A 129 -13.16 -17.43 -11.65
C GLY A 129 -13.44 -18.88 -12.02
N VAL A 130 -14.67 -19.19 -12.32
CA VAL A 130 -15.06 -20.47 -12.93
C VAL A 130 -14.38 -20.55 -14.29
N LEU A 131 -13.70 -21.66 -14.57
CA LEU A 131 -13.19 -21.97 -15.90
C LEU A 131 -14.31 -21.75 -16.91
N ARG A 132 -14.10 -20.87 -17.84
CA ARG A 132 -15.02 -20.67 -18.97
C ARG A 132 -14.59 -21.62 -20.06
N ASP A 133 -15.48 -22.54 -20.39
CA ASP A 133 -15.41 -23.29 -21.66
C ASP A 133 -15.58 -22.35 -22.86
#